data_b638198987df52b82ef6b651540ec7ee
#
_entry.id   b638198987df52b82ef6b651540ec7ee
#
_cell.length_a   1.000
_cell.length_b   1.000
_cell.length_c   1.000
_cell.angle_alpha   90.00
_cell.angle_beta   90.00
_cell.angle_gamma   90.00
#
_symmetry.space_group_name_H-M   'P 1'
#
loop_
_entity.id
_entity.type
_entity.pdbx_description
1 polymer ?
#
loop_
_entity_poly.entity_id
_entity_poly.type
_entity_poly.pdbx_seq_one_letter_code
_entity_poly.pdbx_strand_id
1 'polypeptide(L)'
;MTVDILRGDIAALPSADRAVELLPAAEGDSLTLACASGELKSAYRVLRAVMDYGYAHERPARVRLVCADEDAYKAYSFQWNMWFAERKPEPENES
;
A
#
# COMPACT_ATOMS: atom_id res chain seq x y z
N MET A 1 0.90 7.65 -8.42
CA MET A 1 0.46 6.30 -8.03
C MET A 1 -0.64 6.37 -6.99
N THR A 2 -1.66 5.55 -7.17
CA THR A 2 -2.76 5.46 -6.21
C THR A 2 -2.61 4.18 -5.41
N VAL A 3 -2.76 4.28 -4.09
CA VAL A 3 -2.65 3.13 -3.21
C VAL A 3 -3.99 2.90 -2.52
N ASP A 4 -4.53 1.70 -2.67
CA ASP A 4 -5.79 1.31 -2.01
C ASP A 4 -5.50 0.26 -0.97
N ILE A 5 -6.04 0.43 0.21
CA ILE A 5 -5.92 -0.56 1.29
C ILE A 5 -7.28 -1.18 1.48
N LEU A 6 -7.38 -2.49 1.21
CA LEU A 6 -8.66 -3.19 1.13
C LEU A 6 -8.64 -4.45 2.00
N ARG A 7 -9.84 -4.98 2.27
CA ARG A 7 -9.99 -6.28 2.91
C ARG A 7 -10.42 -7.29 1.84
N GLY A 8 -9.89 -8.48 1.89
CA GLY A 8 -10.32 -9.49 0.93
C GLY A 8 -9.53 -10.78 1.02
N ASP A 9 -9.80 -11.67 0.10
CA ASP A 9 -9.16 -12.97 0.02
C ASP A 9 -7.79 -12.82 -0.63
N ILE A 10 -6.76 -13.29 0.05
CA ILE A 10 -5.40 -13.14 -0.45
C ILE A 10 -4.80 -14.43 -1.00
N ALA A 11 -5.60 -15.49 -1.10
CA ALA A 11 -5.06 -16.81 -1.41
C ALA A 11 -4.27 -16.89 -2.70
N ALA A 12 -4.65 -16.14 -3.70
CA ALA A 12 -3.99 -16.19 -5.00
C ALA A 12 -3.06 -15.00 -5.26
N LEU A 13 -2.81 -14.18 -4.25
CA LEU A 13 -2.05 -12.96 -4.45
C LEU A 13 -0.62 -13.09 -3.95
N PRO A 14 0.33 -12.43 -4.61
CA PRO A 14 1.70 -12.41 -4.13
C PRO A 14 1.80 -11.58 -2.85
N SER A 15 2.75 -11.93 -2.02
CA SER A 15 2.93 -11.27 -0.74
C SER A 15 3.40 -9.83 -0.89
N ALA A 16 2.85 -8.95 -0.08
CA ALA A 16 3.29 -7.56 -0.04
C ALA A 16 4.73 -7.43 0.42
N ASP A 17 5.25 -8.44 1.12
CA ASP A 17 6.65 -8.42 1.53
C ASP A 17 7.60 -8.44 0.34
N ARG A 18 7.12 -8.85 -0.82
CA ARG A 18 7.90 -8.87 -2.04
C ARG A 18 7.69 -7.62 -2.89
N ALA A 19 7.15 -6.56 -2.31
CA ALA A 19 6.84 -5.36 -3.09
C ALA A 19 8.06 -4.80 -3.82
N VAL A 20 9.22 -4.80 -3.18
CA VAL A 20 10.44 -4.28 -3.80
C VAL A 20 10.78 -5.02 -5.08
N GLU A 21 10.54 -6.33 -5.11
CA GLU A 21 10.78 -7.13 -6.30
C GLU A 21 9.68 -6.98 -7.33
N LEU A 22 8.46 -6.90 -6.87
CA LEU A 22 7.30 -6.99 -7.75
C LEU A 22 6.95 -5.67 -8.42
N LEU A 23 7.25 -4.55 -7.77
CA LEU A 23 6.94 -3.25 -8.36
C LEU A 23 7.63 -3.04 -9.70
N PRO A 24 8.95 -3.24 -9.81
CA PRO A 24 9.59 -3.06 -11.12
C PRO A 24 9.22 -4.14 -12.12
N ALA A 25 8.72 -5.28 -11.65
CA ALA A 25 8.33 -6.36 -12.55
C ALA A 25 6.89 -6.26 -13.01
N ALA A 26 6.12 -5.33 -12.47
CA ALA A 26 4.71 -5.20 -12.83
C ALA A 26 4.57 -4.75 -14.27
N GLU A 27 3.77 -5.48 -15.04
CA GLU A 27 3.64 -5.20 -16.46
C GLU A 27 2.41 -4.39 -16.80
N GLY A 28 1.47 -4.27 -15.91
CA GLY A 28 0.25 -3.54 -16.16
C GLY A 28 0.22 -2.24 -15.38
N ASP A 29 -0.94 -1.61 -15.39
CA ASP A 29 -1.12 -0.38 -14.66
C ASP A 29 -1.45 -0.59 -13.19
N SER A 30 -1.74 -1.82 -12.78
CA SER A 30 -2.06 -2.07 -11.39
C SER A 30 -1.33 -3.31 -10.89
N LEU A 31 -1.04 -3.30 -9.60
CA LEU A 31 -0.40 -4.41 -8.92
C LEU A 31 -1.19 -4.66 -7.63
N THR A 32 -1.57 -5.91 -7.40
CA THR A 32 -2.33 -6.28 -6.22
C THR A 32 -1.47 -7.20 -5.35
N LEU A 33 -1.34 -6.86 -4.09
CA LEU A 33 -0.47 -7.58 -3.17
C LEU A 33 -1.24 -8.04 -1.94
N ALA A 34 -0.78 -9.12 -1.34
CA ALA A 34 -1.40 -9.70 -0.16
C ALA A 34 -0.72 -9.21 1.11
N CYS A 35 -1.50 -8.66 2.01
CA CYS A 35 -1.01 -8.16 3.30
C CYS A 35 -1.52 -9.08 4.39
N ALA A 36 -0.67 -9.99 4.84
CA ALA A 36 -1.06 -10.99 5.83
C ALA A 36 -0.69 -10.63 7.26
N SER A 37 0.24 -9.69 7.44
CA SER A 37 0.75 -9.38 8.77
C SER A 37 0.05 -8.18 9.38
N GLY A 38 -0.29 -8.30 10.66
CA GLY A 38 -0.81 -7.18 11.43
C GLY A 38 0.25 -6.40 12.18
N GLU A 39 1.52 -6.62 11.86
CA GLU A 39 2.60 -5.86 12.49
C GLU A 39 2.73 -4.47 11.91
N LEU A 40 2.83 -3.50 12.79
CA LEU A 40 2.97 -2.12 12.34
C LEU A 40 4.27 -1.88 11.57
N LYS A 41 5.36 -2.52 11.99
CA LYS A 41 6.62 -2.37 11.28
C LYS A 41 6.55 -2.92 9.86
N SER A 42 5.91 -4.06 9.69
CA SER A 42 5.78 -4.66 8.37
C SER A 42 4.94 -3.78 7.47
N ALA A 43 3.85 -3.24 8.01
CA ALA A 43 2.99 -2.37 7.24
C ALA A 43 3.74 -1.11 6.80
N TYR A 44 4.50 -0.53 7.70
CA TYR A 44 5.28 0.67 7.37
C TYR A 44 6.30 0.36 6.27
N ARG A 45 6.99 -0.76 6.39
CA ARG A 45 8.02 -1.12 5.42
C ARG A 45 7.44 -1.30 4.02
N VAL A 46 6.31 -1.97 3.94
CA VAL A 46 5.66 -2.18 2.65
C VAL A 46 5.18 -0.85 2.06
N LEU A 47 4.50 -0.05 2.86
CA LEU A 47 4.01 1.24 2.38
C LEU A 47 5.15 2.15 1.95
N ARG A 48 6.24 2.14 2.71
CA ARG A 48 7.41 2.94 2.36
C ARG A 48 7.98 2.51 1.02
N ALA A 49 8.10 1.20 0.82
CA ALA A 49 8.63 0.68 -0.45
C ALA A 49 7.73 1.07 -1.61
N VAL A 50 6.42 0.95 -1.43
CA VAL A 50 5.47 1.30 -2.48
C VAL A 50 5.54 2.79 -2.82
N MET A 51 5.55 3.62 -1.80
CA MET A 51 5.55 5.06 -2.02
C MET A 51 6.86 5.55 -2.60
N ASP A 52 7.98 5.02 -2.13
CA ASP A 52 9.28 5.41 -2.68
C ASP A 52 9.35 5.05 -4.16
N TYR A 53 8.85 3.89 -4.52
CA TYR A 53 8.85 3.49 -5.91
C TYR A 53 7.94 4.42 -6.72
N GLY A 54 6.79 4.77 -6.16
CA GLY A 54 5.83 5.63 -6.84
C GLY A 54 6.31 7.04 -7.11
N TYR A 55 7.20 7.54 -6.27
CA TYR A 55 7.76 8.87 -6.51
C TYR A 55 8.68 8.89 -7.71
N ALA A 56 9.29 7.76 -8.02
CA ALA A 56 10.29 7.69 -9.09
C ALA A 56 9.75 7.10 -10.39
N HIS A 57 8.58 6.48 -10.35
CA HIS A 57 8.04 5.75 -11.50
C HIS A 57 6.57 6.01 -11.67
N GLU A 58 6.11 6.01 -12.91
CA GLU A 58 4.70 6.23 -13.20
C GLU A 58 3.89 4.94 -13.16
N ARG A 59 4.54 3.81 -13.29
CA ARG A 59 3.84 2.53 -13.30
C ARG A 59 4.39 1.61 -12.22
N PRO A 60 3.54 0.83 -11.63
CA PRO A 60 2.10 0.76 -11.88
C PRO A 60 1.38 2.01 -11.37
N ALA A 61 0.32 2.38 -12.02
CA ALA A 61 -0.42 3.58 -11.64
C ALA A 61 -1.23 3.35 -10.36
N ARG A 62 -1.55 2.10 -10.07
CA ARG A 62 -2.35 1.74 -8.90
C ARG A 62 -1.79 0.51 -8.22
N VAL A 63 -1.67 0.57 -6.91
CA VAL A 63 -1.27 -0.57 -6.10
C VAL A 63 -2.40 -0.86 -5.12
N ARG A 64 -2.87 -2.11 -5.11
CA ARG A 64 -3.91 -2.54 -4.18
C ARG A 64 -3.29 -3.45 -3.15
N LEU A 65 -3.46 -3.08 -1.89
CA LEU A 65 -2.96 -3.86 -0.77
C LEU A 65 -4.15 -4.53 -0.11
N VAL A 66 -4.32 -5.82 -0.39
CA VAL A 66 -5.47 -6.57 0.11
C VAL A 66 -5.09 -7.22 1.43
N CYS A 67 -5.77 -6.82 2.49
CA CYS A 67 -5.46 -7.29 3.83
C CYS A 67 -6.31 -8.51 4.17
N ALA A 68 -5.65 -9.54 4.69
CA ALA A 68 -6.29 -10.81 4.94
C ALA A 68 -7.33 -10.76 6.06
N ASP A 69 -7.08 -9.94 7.07
CA ASP A 69 -7.95 -9.87 8.21
C ASP A 69 -7.97 -8.46 8.79
N GLU A 70 -8.73 -8.31 9.86
CA GLU A 70 -8.90 -7.01 10.49
C GLU A 70 -7.60 -6.45 11.03
N ASP A 71 -6.76 -7.32 11.61
CA ASP A 71 -5.49 -6.86 12.19
C ASP A 71 -4.58 -6.29 11.13
N ALA A 72 -4.46 -6.96 9.99
CA ALA A 72 -3.65 -6.45 8.90
C ALA A 72 -4.23 -5.15 8.37
N TYR A 73 -5.55 -5.10 8.21
CA TYR A 73 -6.20 -3.90 7.72
C TYR A 73 -5.97 -2.71 8.64
N LYS A 74 -6.08 -2.92 9.95
CA LYS A 74 -5.84 -1.86 10.91
C LYS A 74 -4.40 -1.39 10.89
N ALA A 75 -3.45 -2.32 10.80
CA ALA A 75 -2.04 -1.96 10.79
C ALA A 75 -1.69 -1.12 9.57
N TYR A 76 -2.15 -1.54 8.40
CA TYR A 76 -1.86 -0.81 7.18
C TYR A 76 -2.57 0.54 7.15
N SER A 77 -3.83 0.57 7.60
CA SER A 77 -4.58 1.83 7.64
C SER A 77 -3.96 2.81 8.62
N PHE A 78 -3.52 2.32 9.77
CA PHE A 78 -2.89 3.18 10.76
C PHE A 78 -1.61 3.80 10.22
N GLN A 79 -0.74 2.98 9.64
CA GLN A 79 0.52 3.49 9.12
C GLN A 79 0.29 4.43 7.93
N TRP A 80 -0.69 4.10 7.09
CA TRP A 80 -1.03 4.97 5.99
C TRP A 80 -1.46 6.35 6.48
N ASN A 81 -2.35 6.38 7.45
CA ASN A 81 -2.86 7.65 7.95
C ASN A 81 -1.80 8.45 8.70
N MET A 82 -0.89 7.76 9.38
CA MET A 82 0.16 8.45 10.13
C MET A 82 1.24 9.06 9.26
N TRP A 83 1.65 8.32 8.22
CA TRP A 83 2.87 8.69 7.52
C TRP A 83 2.72 8.95 6.04
N PHE A 84 1.73 8.34 5.39
CA PHE A 84 1.65 8.34 3.95
C PHE A 84 0.40 8.98 3.38
N ALA A 85 -0.63 9.19 4.18
CA ALA A 85 -1.83 9.81 3.68
C ALA A 85 -1.50 11.14 3.06
N GLU A 86 -2.19 11.47 2.00
CA GLU A 86 -1.91 12.68 1.26
C GLU A 86 -1.91 13.90 2.15
N ARG A 87 -0.86 14.65 2.06
CA ARG A 87 -0.76 15.89 2.81
C ARG A 87 -1.29 17.03 2.00
N LYS A 88 -2.42 16.86 1.43
CA LYS A 88 -2.99 17.92 0.65
C LYS A 88 -3.05 19.16 1.47
N PRO A 89 -2.82 20.29 0.86
CA PRO A 89 -3.08 21.54 1.54
C PRO A 89 -4.53 21.50 1.94
N GLU A 90 -4.81 21.61 3.20
CA GLU A 90 -6.15 21.50 3.64
C GLU A 90 -6.90 22.73 3.28
N PRO A 91 -7.92 22.62 2.86
CA PRO A 91 -8.69 23.79 2.52
C PRO A 91 -9.20 24.45 3.78
N GLU A 92 -8.76 23.63 4.07
CA GLU A 92 -9.01 23.79 4.76
C GLU A 92 -9.46 24.19 5.49
N ASN A 93 -9.49 23.91 5.57
CA ASN A 93 -9.72 23.94 6.08
C ASN A 93 -10.09 24.49 6.64
N GLU A 94 -10.14 24.56 6.45
CA GLU A 94 -10.36 24.78 6.67
C GLU A 94 -10.69 25.26 7.03
N SER A 95 -10.90 25.49 7.06
CA SER A 95 -11.03 25.65 7.09
C SER A 95 -11.21 25.91 7.23
#